data_9814039348b7f852737b35f08d4a906f
#
_entry.id   9814039348b7f852737b35f08d4a906f
#
_cell.length_a   1.000
_cell.length_b   1.000
_cell.length_c   1.000
_cell.angle_alpha   90.00
_cell.angle_beta   90.00
_cell.angle_gamma   90.00
#
_symmetry.space_group_name_H-M   'P 1'
#
loop_
_entity.id
_entity.type
_entity.pdbx_description
1 polymer ?
#
loop_
_entity_poly.entity_id
_entity_poly.type
_entity_poly.pdbx_seq_one_letter_code
_entity_poly.pdbx_strand_id
1 'polypeptide(L)'
;MWVAAAPLTFYIALIGLGVIPFFQRHFLYAHTVNSLWWSDINAPEGWGFANGETIYAWHIMPLPLYLQHEARVATQETGLCHDFTRTESFRLLASDPEARLIISFHGNAGHIAQNTRPDSYHALTDTSSYHVLAIDYRGFGHSTGTPDEKGLILDAATVVDWAINVAKIPPNRIVLLGHSLGTAVASGVAERYALQGVEFAGIVLVAAFSDLATMLSGYRFGGLVPALGPFAFWPFFKRILDRYIVDKWHSADRLANIVRHTRNRLRISLVHAKNDMDIPWTEDNKLFRAAAGETIGILDDDEFDSWKESWTVQTSKDSFVTTWKTGEDTIIRQELFPFGGHNDILGFAPVSLAIMRSFDLEGTAYD
;
A
#
# COMPACT_ATOMS: atom_id res chain seq x y z
N MET A 1 -27.52 34.14 -17.52
CA MET A 1 -27.56 32.72 -17.97
C MET A 1 -26.18 32.17 -18.34
N TRP A 2 -25.35 32.85 -19.10
CA TRP A 2 -24.05 32.32 -19.56
C TRP A 2 -23.00 32.08 -18.45
N VAL A 3 -23.01 32.87 -17.37
CA VAL A 3 -22.02 32.74 -16.26
C VAL A 3 -22.23 31.46 -15.43
N ALA A 4 -23.45 30.92 -15.39
CA ALA A 4 -23.74 29.66 -14.67
C ALA A 4 -23.59 28.42 -15.58
N ALA A 5 -23.65 28.59 -16.90
CA ALA A 5 -23.50 27.48 -17.84
C ALA A 5 -22.04 27.06 -18.04
N ALA A 6 -21.08 28.00 -17.98
CA ALA A 6 -19.66 27.72 -18.20
C ALA A 6 -19.06 26.70 -17.19
N PRO A 7 -19.29 26.81 -15.86
CA PRO A 7 -18.81 25.82 -14.90
C PRO A 7 -19.40 24.43 -15.12
N LEU A 8 -20.70 24.35 -15.46
CA LEU A 8 -21.38 23.08 -15.72
C LEU A 8 -20.85 22.40 -17.00
N THR A 9 -20.65 23.19 -18.08
CA THR A 9 -20.09 22.68 -19.33
C THR A 9 -18.67 22.20 -19.13
N PHE A 10 -17.86 22.95 -18.39
CA PHE A 10 -16.48 22.55 -18.05
C PHE A 10 -16.48 21.26 -17.23
N TYR A 11 -17.35 21.13 -16.24
CA TYR A 11 -17.49 19.93 -15.41
C TYR A 11 -17.92 18.70 -16.22
N ILE A 12 -18.89 18.84 -17.12
CA ILE A 12 -19.34 17.78 -18.02
C ILE A 12 -18.21 17.36 -18.98
N ALA A 13 -17.45 18.33 -19.50
CA ALA A 13 -16.29 18.05 -20.35
C ALA A 13 -15.21 17.28 -19.59
N LEU A 14 -14.95 17.64 -18.33
CA LEU A 14 -13.97 16.98 -17.48
C LEU A 14 -14.38 15.52 -17.18
N ILE A 15 -15.67 15.26 -16.91
CA ILE A 15 -16.22 13.91 -16.77
C ILE A 15 -16.09 13.15 -18.11
N GLY A 16 -16.42 13.79 -19.23
CA GLY A 16 -16.30 13.20 -20.57
C GLY A 16 -14.87 12.80 -20.90
N LEU A 17 -13.89 13.63 -20.55
CA LEU A 17 -12.46 13.30 -20.68
C LEU A 17 -12.06 12.13 -19.77
N GLY A 18 -12.64 12.06 -18.57
CA GLY A 18 -12.41 10.96 -17.62
C GLY A 18 -12.86 9.59 -18.12
N VAL A 19 -13.65 9.50 -19.19
CA VAL A 19 -14.06 8.22 -19.82
C VAL A 19 -12.98 7.71 -20.79
N ILE A 20 -12.06 8.56 -21.24
CA ILE A 20 -11.01 8.20 -22.21
C ILE A 20 -9.82 7.61 -21.44
N PRO A 21 -9.36 6.37 -21.74
CA PRO A 21 -8.30 5.70 -20.98
C PRO A 21 -7.01 6.49 -20.84
N PHE A 22 -6.61 7.23 -21.86
CA PHE A 22 -5.44 8.11 -21.82
C PHE A 22 -5.55 9.16 -20.71
N PHE A 23 -6.69 9.87 -20.63
CA PHE A 23 -6.90 10.88 -19.60
C PHE A 23 -7.11 10.24 -18.21
N GLN A 24 -7.76 9.08 -18.14
CA GLN A 24 -7.91 8.34 -16.86
C GLN A 24 -6.54 8.10 -16.22
N ARG A 25 -5.57 7.58 -16.96
CA ARG A 25 -4.22 7.31 -16.45
C ARG A 25 -3.54 8.56 -15.91
N HIS A 26 -3.62 9.67 -16.64
CA HIS A 26 -3.00 10.93 -16.22
C HIS A 26 -3.69 11.56 -15.00
N PHE A 27 -5.02 11.47 -14.91
CA PHE A 27 -5.77 11.98 -13.77
C PHE A 27 -5.68 11.07 -12.54
N LEU A 28 -5.79 9.75 -12.74
CA LEU A 28 -5.82 8.80 -11.63
C LEU A 28 -4.46 8.65 -10.97
N TYR A 29 -3.41 8.52 -11.76
CA TYR A 29 -2.09 8.24 -11.19
C TYR A 29 -1.28 9.49 -10.85
N ALA A 30 -1.63 10.65 -11.43
CA ALA A 30 -0.89 11.91 -11.24
C ALA A 30 0.65 11.73 -11.24
N HIS A 31 1.14 10.74 -12.01
CA HIS A 31 2.52 10.29 -12.04
C HIS A 31 3.51 11.35 -12.55
N THR A 32 3.00 12.33 -13.29
CA THR A 32 3.80 13.48 -13.76
C THR A 32 3.85 14.62 -12.74
N VAL A 33 3.11 14.53 -11.62
CA VAL A 33 3.11 15.55 -10.58
C VAL A 33 4.26 15.28 -9.61
N ASN A 34 5.30 16.10 -9.70
CA ASN A 34 6.42 16.09 -8.78
C ASN A 34 6.41 17.40 -7.98
N SER A 35 6.11 17.34 -6.69
CA SER A 35 6.05 18.53 -5.83
C SER A 35 7.42 19.00 -5.33
N LEU A 36 8.47 18.20 -5.53
CA LEU A 36 9.84 18.47 -5.09
C LEU A 36 10.82 18.46 -6.26
N TRP A 37 10.50 19.16 -7.34
CA TRP A 37 11.32 19.24 -8.55
C TRP A 37 12.73 19.85 -8.34
N TRP A 38 12.98 20.44 -7.18
CA TRP A 38 14.31 20.92 -6.74
C TRP A 38 15.07 19.94 -5.84
N SER A 39 14.50 18.79 -5.46
CA SER A 39 15.18 17.77 -4.65
C SER A 39 16.07 16.92 -5.53
N ASP A 40 17.35 16.85 -5.17
CA ASP A 40 18.25 15.89 -5.80
C ASP A 40 17.90 14.48 -5.28
N ILE A 41 17.30 13.65 -6.15
CA ILE A 41 16.94 12.27 -5.84
C ILE A 41 18.10 11.31 -6.15
N ASN A 42 19.31 11.80 -6.25
CA ASN A 42 20.51 11.03 -6.62
C ASN A 42 21.03 10.15 -5.47
N ALA A 43 20.21 9.24 -5.02
CA ALA A 43 20.64 8.06 -4.27
C ALA A 43 19.50 7.05 -4.31
N PRO A 44 19.70 5.84 -4.26
CA PRO A 44 20.52 4.79 -4.84
C PRO A 44 19.75 3.89 -5.81
N GLU A 45 20.40 3.08 -6.51
CA GLU A 45 20.12 1.71 -6.98
C GLU A 45 18.90 1.52 -7.89
N GLY A 46 19.10 1.73 -9.20
CA GLY A 46 18.12 1.41 -10.24
C GLY A 46 18.16 -0.08 -10.64
N TRP A 47 17.00 -0.66 -10.82
CA TRP A 47 16.81 -2.06 -11.23
C TRP A 47 16.16 -2.14 -12.60
N GLY A 48 16.73 -2.98 -13.48
CA GLY A 48 16.09 -3.32 -14.76
C GLY A 48 15.35 -4.66 -14.63
N PHE A 49 14.03 -4.66 -14.93
CA PHE A 49 13.22 -5.86 -14.82
C PHE A 49 12.25 -6.05 -16.00
N ALA A 50 11.58 -7.20 -16.01
CA ALA A 50 10.79 -7.78 -17.08
C ALA A 50 9.90 -6.79 -17.88
N ASN A 51 9.66 -7.08 -19.15
CA ASN A 51 8.88 -6.32 -20.13
C ASN A 51 9.51 -5.01 -20.63
N GLY A 52 10.83 -4.82 -20.45
CA GLY A 52 11.56 -3.67 -21.00
C GLY A 52 11.41 -2.37 -20.19
N GLU A 53 10.68 -2.39 -19.07
CA GLU A 53 10.61 -1.24 -18.17
C GLU A 53 11.71 -1.32 -17.12
N THR A 54 12.26 -0.16 -16.76
CA THR A 54 13.21 -0.01 -15.66
C THR A 54 12.47 0.46 -14.42
N ILE A 55 12.60 -0.28 -13.32
CA ILE A 55 11.98 0.06 -12.03
C ILE A 55 13.07 0.59 -11.11
N TYR A 56 12.86 1.82 -10.65
CA TYR A 56 13.73 2.47 -9.69
C TYR A 56 13.35 2.07 -8.27
N ALA A 57 14.35 1.80 -7.44
CA ALA A 57 14.13 1.34 -6.07
C ALA A 57 15.18 1.90 -5.11
N TRP A 58 14.80 2.02 -3.84
CA TRP A 58 15.70 2.27 -2.73
C TRP A 58 15.73 1.06 -1.80
N HIS A 59 16.94 0.61 -1.51
CA HIS A 59 17.19 -0.28 -0.38
C HIS A 59 17.67 0.53 0.82
N ILE A 60 16.87 0.59 1.86
CA ILE A 60 17.19 1.29 3.11
C ILE A 60 17.60 0.22 4.13
N MET A 61 18.85 0.30 4.57
CA MET A 61 19.44 -0.62 5.53
C MET A 61 19.09 -0.24 6.96
N PRO A 62 18.93 -1.21 7.88
CA PRO A 62 18.82 -0.92 9.30
C PRO A 62 19.99 -0.09 9.82
N LEU A 63 19.72 1.00 10.54
CA LEU A 63 20.74 1.90 11.06
C LEU A 63 21.76 1.18 11.97
N PRO A 64 21.35 0.25 12.87
CA PRO A 64 22.32 -0.52 13.66
C PRO A 64 23.25 -1.37 12.79
N LEU A 65 22.76 -1.96 11.69
CA LEU A 65 23.56 -2.75 10.76
C LEU A 65 24.54 -1.85 9.98
N TYR A 66 24.06 -0.66 9.56
CA TYR A 66 24.93 0.34 8.93
C TYR A 66 26.11 0.70 9.85
N LEU A 67 25.85 1.02 11.11
CA LEU A 67 26.87 1.39 12.06
C LEU A 67 27.93 0.28 12.26
N GLN A 68 27.52 -0.97 12.31
CA GLN A 68 28.43 -2.12 12.42
C GLN A 68 29.35 -2.27 11.21
N HIS A 69 28.90 -1.83 10.03
CA HIS A 69 29.60 -2.00 8.76
C HIS A 69 29.96 -0.68 8.06
N GLU A 70 29.89 0.45 8.78
CA GLU A 70 30.04 1.81 8.26
C GLU A 70 31.26 1.98 7.35
N ALA A 71 32.44 1.51 7.79
CA ALA A 71 33.68 1.66 7.02
C ALA A 71 33.64 0.97 5.63
N ARG A 72 32.87 -0.11 5.49
CA ARG A 72 32.71 -0.83 4.22
C ARG A 72 31.60 -0.23 3.37
N VAL A 73 30.49 0.11 4.00
CA VAL A 73 29.34 0.71 3.29
C VAL A 73 29.69 2.10 2.80
N ALA A 74 30.43 2.90 3.58
CA ALA A 74 30.84 4.25 3.19
C ALA A 74 31.85 4.29 2.01
N THR A 75 32.48 3.17 1.67
CA THR A 75 33.38 3.09 0.51
C THR A 75 32.67 2.70 -0.80
N GLN A 76 31.38 2.40 -0.76
CA GLN A 76 30.59 2.14 -1.96
C GLN A 76 30.42 3.39 -2.80
N GLU A 77 30.24 3.22 -4.11
CA GLU A 77 29.81 4.31 -4.98
C GLU A 77 28.47 4.85 -4.51
N THR A 78 28.36 6.18 -4.41
CA THR A 78 27.13 6.87 -4.11
C THR A 78 26.35 7.20 -5.37
N GLY A 79 25.03 7.20 -5.30
CA GLY A 79 24.15 7.50 -6.42
C GLY A 79 23.53 6.26 -7.04
N LEU A 80 23.22 6.32 -8.34
CA LEU A 80 22.57 5.24 -9.06
C LEU A 80 23.53 4.04 -9.22
N CYS A 81 23.17 2.89 -8.66
CA CYS A 81 23.90 1.66 -8.80
C CYS A 81 23.34 0.85 -9.99
N HIS A 82 24.20 0.45 -10.92
CA HIS A 82 23.79 -0.36 -12.08
C HIS A 82 23.60 -1.85 -11.75
N ASP A 83 24.27 -2.34 -10.72
CA ASP A 83 24.19 -3.74 -10.28
C ASP A 83 24.28 -3.80 -8.76
N PHE A 84 23.12 -3.71 -8.10
CA PHE A 84 23.03 -3.75 -6.66
C PHE A 84 23.57 -5.05 -6.05
N THR A 85 23.49 -6.16 -6.78
CA THR A 85 23.97 -7.46 -6.28
C THR A 85 25.47 -7.47 -5.97
N ARG A 86 26.21 -6.48 -6.48
CA ARG A 86 27.66 -6.31 -6.26
C ARG A 86 27.99 -5.39 -5.09
N THR A 87 26.98 -4.79 -4.45
CA THR A 87 27.17 -3.85 -3.34
C THR A 87 27.36 -4.55 -2.00
N GLU A 88 28.00 -3.85 -1.05
CA GLU A 88 28.10 -4.33 0.33
C GLU A 88 26.71 -4.37 0.99
N SER A 89 25.83 -3.42 0.66
CA SER A 89 24.45 -3.37 1.15
C SER A 89 23.66 -4.63 0.76
N PHE A 90 23.80 -5.07 -0.50
CA PHE A 90 23.19 -6.34 -0.93
C PHE A 90 23.80 -7.55 -0.22
N ARG A 91 25.13 -7.57 -0.10
CA ARG A 91 25.82 -8.67 0.58
C ARG A 91 25.33 -8.84 2.01
N LEU A 92 25.17 -7.72 2.75
CA LEU A 92 24.66 -7.72 4.11
C LEU A 92 23.21 -8.20 4.18
N LEU A 93 22.35 -7.80 3.24
CA LEU A 93 20.97 -8.29 3.14
C LEU A 93 20.94 -9.79 2.85
N ALA A 94 21.63 -10.23 1.80
CA ALA A 94 21.53 -11.60 1.28
C ALA A 94 22.28 -12.64 2.12
N SER A 95 23.28 -12.23 2.91
CA SER A 95 24.05 -13.14 3.76
C SER A 95 23.48 -13.33 5.17
N ASP A 96 22.52 -12.52 5.57
CA ASP A 96 21.87 -12.65 6.89
C ASP A 96 20.69 -13.63 6.81
N PRO A 97 20.80 -14.83 7.43
CA PRO A 97 19.72 -15.80 7.41
C PRO A 97 18.49 -15.35 8.20
N GLU A 98 18.63 -14.33 9.05
CA GLU A 98 17.56 -13.75 9.84
C GLU A 98 17.03 -12.42 9.27
N ALA A 99 17.52 -12.00 8.09
CA ALA A 99 17.08 -10.76 7.47
C ALA A 99 15.55 -10.70 7.31
N ARG A 100 14.96 -9.57 7.66
CA ARG A 100 13.54 -9.27 7.50
C ARG A 100 13.40 -8.08 6.56
N LEU A 101 12.57 -8.24 5.55
CA LEU A 101 12.40 -7.27 4.48
C LEU A 101 10.98 -6.71 4.45
N ILE A 102 10.86 -5.40 4.40
CA ILE A 102 9.62 -4.70 4.13
C ILE A 102 9.67 -4.20 2.69
N ILE A 103 8.76 -4.67 1.84
CA ILE A 103 8.60 -4.12 0.50
C ILE A 103 7.51 -3.06 0.57
N SER A 104 7.91 -1.80 0.33
CA SER A 104 7.05 -0.63 0.49
C SER A 104 6.50 -0.17 -0.86
N PHE A 105 5.18 -0.09 -0.95
CA PHE A 105 4.40 0.36 -2.09
C PHE A 105 3.77 1.71 -1.78
N HIS A 106 4.24 2.77 -2.43
CA HIS A 106 3.83 4.13 -2.14
C HIS A 106 2.44 4.48 -2.69
N GLY A 107 1.86 5.56 -2.14
CA GLY A 107 0.59 6.13 -2.61
C GLY A 107 0.70 6.81 -3.96
N ASN A 108 -0.46 7.27 -4.47
CA ASN A 108 -0.53 7.98 -5.73
C ASN A 108 0.35 9.24 -5.75
N ALA A 109 0.72 9.68 -6.94
CA ALA A 109 1.56 10.84 -7.24
C ALA A 109 3.02 10.75 -6.71
N GLY A 110 3.92 11.48 -7.33
CA GLY A 110 5.30 11.66 -6.91
C GLY A 110 6.19 10.42 -7.03
N HIS A 111 7.05 10.22 -6.05
CA HIS A 111 8.11 9.20 -6.06
C HIS A 111 8.45 8.76 -4.63
N ILE A 112 9.28 7.73 -4.48
CA ILE A 112 9.65 7.13 -3.17
C ILE A 112 10.26 8.11 -2.16
N ALA A 113 10.87 9.20 -2.60
CA ALA A 113 11.48 10.22 -1.73
C ALA A 113 10.53 11.40 -1.43
N GLN A 114 9.22 11.31 -1.74
CA GLN A 114 8.29 12.43 -1.60
C GLN A 114 7.57 12.45 -0.25
N ASN A 115 7.37 13.67 0.29
CA ASN A 115 6.61 13.94 1.51
C ASN A 115 7.13 13.12 2.72
N THR A 116 6.23 12.48 3.45
CA THR A 116 6.49 11.70 4.67
C THR A 116 7.00 10.27 4.38
N ARG A 117 7.21 9.89 3.12
CA ARG A 117 7.69 8.56 2.75
C ARG A 117 9.06 8.24 3.34
N PRO A 118 10.09 9.13 3.21
CA PRO A 118 11.38 8.89 3.86
C PRO A 118 11.27 8.75 5.37
N ASP A 119 10.45 9.58 6.03
CA ASP A 119 10.26 9.51 7.50
C ASP A 119 9.69 8.14 7.91
N SER A 120 8.81 7.55 7.10
CA SER A 120 8.29 6.20 7.35
C SER A 120 9.37 5.11 7.23
N TYR A 121 10.30 5.25 6.28
CA TYR A 121 11.42 4.32 6.15
C TYR A 121 12.34 4.42 7.37
N HIS A 122 12.68 5.64 7.80
CA HIS A 122 13.46 5.88 9.01
C HIS A 122 12.77 5.32 10.26
N ALA A 123 11.46 5.52 10.41
CA ALA A 123 10.71 4.96 11.53
C ALA A 123 10.87 3.43 11.63
N LEU A 124 11.04 2.75 10.50
CA LEU A 124 11.21 1.29 10.42
C LEU A 124 12.67 0.87 10.57
N THR A 125 13.61 1.52 9.89
CA THR A 125 15.01 1.09 9.83
C THR A 125 15.86 1.58 11.00
N ASP A 126 15.51 2.73 11.60
CA ASP A 126 16.29 3.31 12.69
C ASP A 126 16.01 2.63 14.03
N THR A 127 14.82 2.06 14.18
CA THR A 127 14.34 1.46 15.44
C THR A 127 14.31 -0.07 15.43
N SER A 128 14.69 -0.71 14.33
CA SER A 128 14.62 -2.16 14.17
C SER A 128 15.80 -2.74 13.38
N SER A 129 15.78 -4.05 13.17
CA SER A 129 16.68 -4.77 12.25
C SER A 129 16.08 -4.99 10.86
N TYR A 130 15.04 -4.24 10.48
CA TYR A 130 14.33 -4.45 9.23
C TYR A 130 14.97 -3.69 8.08
N HIS A 131 15.14 -4.36 6.95
CA HIS A 131 15.44 -3.73 5.68
C HIS A 131 14.16 -3.23 5.03
N VAL A 132 14.23 -2.09 4.35
CA VAL A 132 13.11 -1.58 3.53
C VAL A 132 13.56 -1.55 2.07
N LEU A 133 12.71 -2.06 1.18
CA LEU A 133 12.84 -1.94 -0.26
C LEU A 133 11.65 -1.14 -0.76
N ALA A 134 11.87 0.12 -1.08
CA ALA A 134 10.85 1.04 -1.61
C ALA A 134 11.02 1.17 -3.12
N ILE A 135 9.93 1.11 -3.88
CA ILE A 135 9.95 1.14 -5.34
C ILE A 135 9.12 2.26 -5.92
N ASP A 136 9.59 2.86 -6.99
CA ASP A 136 8.78 3.65 -7.92
C ASP A 136 8.20 2.71 -8.98
N TYR A 137 6.88 2.71 -9.14
CA TYR A 137 6.24 1.92 -10.21
C TYR A 137 6.54 2.52 -11.57
N ARG A 138 6.27 1.77 -12.64
CA ARG A 138 6.35 2.29 -14.01
C ARG A 138 5.65 3.64 -14.15
N GLY A 139 6.34 4.57 -14.78
CA GLY A 139 5.87 5.94 -15.00
C GLY A 139 5.97 6.87 -13.80
N PHE A 140 6.37 6.38 -12.61
CA PHE A 140 6.62 7.21 -11.43
C PHE A 140 8.12 7.40 -11.21
N GLY A 141 8.48 8.53 -10.60
CA GLY A 141 9.86 8.86 -10.23
C GLY A 141 10.85 8.69 -11.37
N HIS A 142 11.81 7.80 -11.19
CA HIS A 142 12.81 7.44 -12.22
C HIS A 142 12.47 6.18 -13.01
N SER A 143 11.36 5.52 -12.73
CA SER A 143 10.93 4.35 -13.48
C SER A 143 10.37 4.73 -14.85
N THR A 144 10.64 3.88 -15.86
CA THR A 144 10.12 4.08 -17.22
C THR A 144 8.67 3.62 -17.35
N GLY A 145 8.06 3.85 -18.50
CA GLY A 145 6.75 3.33 -18.86
C GLY A 145 5.57 4.21 -18.51
N THR A 146 4.39 3.63 -18.54
CA THR A 146 3.11 4.30 -18.25
C THR A 146 2.32 3.45 -17.26
N PRO A 147 1.78 4.06 -16.18
CA PRO A 147 1.10 3.32 -15.13
C PRO A 147 -0.25 2.79 -15.60
N ASP A 148 -0.55 1.56 -15.22
CA ASP A 148 -1.87 0.96 -15.21
C ASP A 148 -1.91 -0.14 -14.13
N GLU A 149 -3.10 -0.57 -13.75
CA GLU A 149 -3.28 -1.54 -12.66
C GLU A 149 -2.45 -2.81 -12.83
N LYS A 150 -2.48 -3.40 -14.04
CA LYS A 150 -1.74 -4.63 -14.33
C LYS A 150 -0.25 -4.41 -14.29
N GLY A 151 0.20 -3.27 -14.80
CA GLY A 151 1.59 -2.88 -14.82
C GLY A 151 2.17 -2.68 -13.42
N LEU A 152 1.47 -1.92 -12.57
CA LEU A 152 1.91 -1.69 -11.19
C LEU A 152 2.00 -3.00 -10.38
N ILE A 153 1.02 -3.90 -10.55
CA ILE A 153 1.08 -5.22 -9.90
C ILE A 153 2.24 -6.07 -10.44
N LEU A 154 2.54 -5.97 -11.73
CA LEU A 154 3.67 -6.68 -12.34
C LEU A 154 5.00 -6.14 -11.83
N ASP A 155 5.16 -4.82 -11.73
CA ASP A 155 6.36 -4.18 -11.17
C ASP A 155 6.61 -4.64 -9.73
N ALA A 156 5.58 -4.60 -8.92
CA ALA A 156 5.63 -5.06 -7.54
C ALA A 156 5.95 -6.56 -7.44
N ALA A 157 5.33 -7.41 -8.29
CA ALA A 157 5.62 -8.84 -8.34
C ALA A 157 7.07 -9.11 -8.75
N THR A 158 7.62 -8.34 -9.70
CA THR A 158 9.01 -8.48 -10.13
C THR A 158 9.99 -8.20 -8.98
N VAL A 159 9.70 -7.19 -8.16
CA VAL A 159 10.52 -6.87 -6.98
C VAL A 159 10.41 -7.96 -5.90
N VAL A 160 9.22 -8.51 -5.70
CA VAL A 160 9.02 -9.66 -4.81
C VAL A 160 9.77 -10.90 -5.31
N ASP A 161 9.70 -11.20 -6.62
CA ASP A 161 10.45 -12.28 -7.24
C ASP A 161 11.96 -12.09 -7.06
N TRP A 162 12.45 -10.87 -7.20
CA TRP A 162 13.83 -10.53 -6.93
C TRP A 162 14.22 -10.77 -5.46
N ALA A 163 13.40 -10.32 -4.53
CA ALA A 163 13.65 -10.52 -3.09
C ALA A 163 13.76 -12.01 -2.74
N ILE A 164 12.87 -12.83 -3.30
CA ILE A 164 12.84 -14.29 -3.04
C ILE A 164 13.98 -15.00 -3.77
N ASN A 165 14.17 -14.72 -5.07
CA ASN A 165 15.00 -15.52 -5.93
C ASN A 165 16.45 -15.04 -6.01
N VAL A 166 16.71 -13.72 -5.87
CA VAL A 166 18.04 -13.10 -5.95
C VAL A 166 18.58 -12.82 -4.56
N ALA A 167 17.85 -12.06 -3.74
CA ALA A 167 18.25 -11.75 -2.37
C ALA A 167 18.08 -12.96 -1.41
N LYS A 168 17.36 -14.00 -1.83
CA LYS A 168 17.13 -15.24 -1.07
C LYS A 168 16.40 -15.05 0.25
N ILE A 169 15.58 -13.99 0.34
CA ILE A 169 14.74 -13.75 1.51
C ILE A 169 13.48 -14.64 1.43
N PRO A 170 13.25 -15.54 2.38
CA PRO A 170 12.07 -16.41 2.35
C PRO A 170 10.78 -15.57 2.54
N PRO A 171 9.66 -15.94 1.88
CA PRO A 171 8.41 -15.16 1.93
C PRO A 171 7.91 -14.87 3.34
N ASN A 172 8.04 -15.81 4.27
CA ASN A 172 7.65 -15.63 5.68
C ASN A 172 8.54 -14.62 6.44
N ARG A 173 9.50 -13.99 5.79
CA ARG A 173 10.31 -12.87 6.28
C ARG A 173 10.14 -11.62 5.43
N ILE A 174 9.13 -11.58 4.59
CA ILE A 174 8.75 -10.42 3.79
C ILE A 174 7.40 -9.89 4.27
N VAL A 175 7.33 -8.60 4.58
CA VAL A 175 6.09 -7.86 4.79
C VAL A 175 5.82 -6.99 3.59
N LEU A 176 4.60 -7.06 3.07
CA LEU A 176 4.11 -6.16 2.03
C LEU A 176 3.43 -4.96 2.70
N LEU A 177 4.04 -3.78 2.59
CA LEU A 177 3.50 -2.53 3.14
C LEU A 177 2.94 -1.69 1.99
N GLY A 178 1.65 -1.41 2.01
CA GLY A 178 1.00 -0.52 1.07
C GLY A 178 0.45 0.73 1.74
N HIS A 179 0.59 1.89 1.07
CA HIS A 179 -0.04 3.14 1.48
C HIS A 179 -0.93 3.67 0.36
N SER A 180 -2.20 4.03 0.65
CA SER A 180 -3.12 4.61 -0.33
C SER A 180 -3.22 3.75 -1.60
N LEU A 181 -2.87 4.22 -2.80
CA LEU A 181 -2.77 3.42 -4.02
C LEU A 181 -1.92 2.15 -3.82
N GLY A 182 -0.85 2.25 -3.05
CA GLY A 182 0.03 1.13 -2.75
C GLY A 182 -0.66 -0.01 -1.99
N THR A 183 -1.78 0.24 -1.31
CA THR A 183 -2.58 -0.82 -0.67
C THR A 183 -3.24 -1.72 -1.70
N ALA A 184 -3.70 -1.15 -2.80
CA ALA A 184 -4.29 -1.91 -3.90
C ALA A 184 -3.22 -2.70 -4.67
N VAL A 185 -2.01 -2.13 -4.81
CA VAL A 185 -0.85 -2.84 -5.39
C VAL A 185 -0.43 -3.99 -4.48
N ALA A 186 -0.28 -3.76 -3.17
CA ALA A 186 0.07 -4.78 -2.19
C ALA A 186 -0.95 -5.93 -2.18
N SER A 187 -2.25 -5.60 -2.20
CA SER A 187 -3.33 -6.60 -2.29
C SER A 187 -3.26 -7.42 -3.59
N GLY A 188 -3.00 -6.76 -4.73
CA GLY A 188 -2.87 -7.46 -6.01
C GLY A 188 -1.67 -8.39 -6.09
N VAL A 189 -0.53 -7.97 -5.54
CA VAL A 189 0.66 -8.83 -5.43
C VAL A 189 0.42 -9.97 -4.45
N ALA A 190 -0.11 -9.68 -3.26
CA ALA A 190 -0.40 -10.70 -2.26
C ALA A 190 -1.35 -11.78 -2.80
N GLU A 191 -2.43 -11.38 -3.51
CA GLU A 191 -3.35 -12.32 -4.16
C GLU A 191 -2.63 -13.21 -5.17
N ARG A 192 -1.80 -12.62 -6.05
CA ARG A 192 -1.03 -13.36 -7.05
C ARG A 192 -0.19 -14.47 -6.43
N TYR A 193 0.45 -14.20 -5.29
CA TYR A 193 1.29 -15.17 -4.60
C TYR A 193 0.49 -16.15 -3.74
N ALA A 194 -0.60 -15.72 -3.12
CA ALA A 194 -1.51 -16.61 -2.38
C ALA A 194 -2.09 -17.69 -3.28
N LEU A 195 -2.47 -17.35 -4.52
CA LEU A 195 -2.91 -18.31 -5.55
C LEU A 195 -1.84 -19.34 -5.93
N GLN A 196 -0.56 -19.07 -5.66
CA GLN A 196 0.56 -19.98 -5.86
C GLN A 196 0.98 -20.70 -4.57
N GLY A 197 0.26 -20.49 -3.47
CA GLY A 197 0.56 -21.07 -2.15
C GLY A 197 1.74 -20.44 -1.44
N VAL A 198 2.13 -19.21 -1.82
CA VAL A 198 3.17 -18.45 -1.15
C VAL A 198 2.56 -17.55 -0.09
N GLU A 199 3.07 -17.65 1.13
CA GLU A 199 2.57 -16.93 2.31
C GLU A 199 3.64 -15.98 2.84
N PHE A 200 3.30 -14.69 2.90
CA PHE A 200 4.19 -13.65 3.42
C PHE A 200 4.12 -13.56 4.96
N ALA A 201 5.13 -12.92 5.55
CA ALA A 201 5.09 -12.58 6.98
C ALA A 201 3.84 -11.78 7.34
N GLY A 202 3.44 -10.83 6.49
CA GLY A 202 2.21 -10.09 6.65
C GLY A 202 1.94 -9.10 5.52
N ILE A 203 0.72 -8.58 5.52
CA ILE A 203 0.23 -7.57 4.60
C ILE A 203 -0.28 -6.41 5.46
N VAL A 204 0.38 -5.26 5.37
CA VAL A 204 0.02 -4.05 6.12
C VAL A 204 -0.47 -2.99 5.16
N LEU A 205 -1.72 -2.59 5.31
CA LEU A 205 -2.42 -1.67 4.42
C LEU A 205 -2.77 -0.40 5.20
N VAL A 206 -2.21 0.73 4.78
CA VAL A 206 -2.36 2.03 5.46
C VAL A 206 -3.18 2.97 4.60
N ALA A 207 -4.26 3.54 5.14
CA ALA A 207 -5.19 4.40 4.42
C ALA A 207 -5.74 3.73 3.15
N ALA A 208 -6.28 2.51 3.29
CA ALA A 208 -6.69 1.66 2.20
C ALA A 208 -8.09 1.98 1.65
N PHE A 209 -8.39 1.48 0.46
CA PHE A 209 -9.72 1.58 -0.16
C PHE A 209 -10.18 0.26 -0.77
N SER A 210 -11.49 0.07 -0.82
CA SER A 210 -12.11 -1.20 -1.25
C SER A 210 -12.07 -1.42 -2.77
N ASP A 211 -12.41 -0.39 -3.53
CA ASP A 211 -12.33 -0.32 -4.99
C ASP A 211 -12.30 1.14 -5.45
N LEU A 212 -11.78 1.38 -6.65
CA LEU A 212 -11.58 2.73 -7.16
C LEU A 212 -12.91 3.47 -7.38
N ALA A 213 -13.95 2.81 -7.89
CA ALA A 213 -15.23 3.44 -8.15
C ALA A 213 -15.91 3.90 -6.85
N THR A 214 -15.84 3.06 -5.82
CA THR A 214 -16.36 3.38 -4.48
C THR A 214 -15.57 4.53 -3.84
N MET A 215 -14.24 4.45 -3.89
CA MET A 215 -13.37 5.49 -3.37
C MET A 215 -13.65 6.83 -4.04
N LEU A 216 -13.67 6.90 -5.39
CA LEU A 216 -13.96 8.11 -6.13
C LEU A 216 -15.35 8.68 -5.86
N SER A 217 -16.35 7.84 -5.58
CA SER A 217 -17.70 8.31 -5.24
C SER A 217 -17.73 9.04 -3.90
N GLY A 218 -16.85 8.68 -2.97
CA GLY A 218 -16.70 9.33 -1.66
C GLY A 218 -15.62 10.40 -1.61
N TYR A 219 -14.76 10.48 -2.63
CA TYR A 219 -13.60 11.35 -2.63
C TYR A 219 -13.95 12.83 -2.62
N ARG A 220 -13.26 13.60 -1.78
CA ARG A 220 -13.44 15.05 -1.65
C ARG A 220 -12.09 15.76 -1.81
N PHE A 221 -12.01 16.66 -2.79
CA PHE A 221 -10.84 17.52 -2.93
C PHE A 221 -10.67 18.41 -1.70
N GLY A 222 -9.55 18.27 -0.98
CA GLY A 222 -9.28 19.00 0.25
C GLY A 222 -10.32 18.76 1.34
N GLY A 223 -10.99 17.61 1.33
CA GLY A 223 -12.07 17.27 2.28
C GLY A 223 -13.38 18.05 2.12
N LEU A 224 -13.44 19.03 1.22
CA LEU A 224 -14.58 19.96 1.10
C LEU A 224 -15.42 19.73 -0.15
N VAL A 225 -14.80 19.58 -1.31
CA VAL A 225 -15.50 19.53 -2.60
C VAL A 225 -15.60 18.07 -3.09
N PRO A 226 -16.82 17.47 -3.14
CA PRO A 226 -16.97 16.12 -3.67
C PRO A 226 -16.47 16.03 -5.12
N ALA A 227 -15.57 15.09 -5.41
CA ALA A 227 -14.97 14.91 -6.73
C ALA A 227 -16.04 14.67 -7.82
N LEU A 228 -17.05 13.88 -7.50
CA LEU A 228 -18.16 13.58 -8.40
C LEU A 228 -19.43 14.41 -8.12
N GLY A 229 -19.38 15.38 -7.19
CA GLY A 229 -20.50 16.28 -6.88
C GLY A 229 -21.82 15.54 -6.63
N PRO A 230 -22.93 15.99 -7.22
CA PRO A 230 -24.25 15.38 -7.01
C PRO A 230 -24.35 13.94 -7.52
N PHE A 231 -23.46 13.49 -8.41
CA PHE A 231 -23.46 12.12 -8.94
C PHE A 231 -23.08 11.08 -7.90
N ALA A 232 -22.35 11.47 -6.84
CA ALA A 232 -21.96 10.57 -5.75
C ALA A 232 -23.16 9.95 -5.01
N PHE A 233 -24.32 10.61 -5.02
CA PHE A 233 -25.52 10.19 -4.27
C PHE A 233 -26.41 9.19 -5.02
N TRP A 234 -26.16 8.93 -6.30
CA TRP A 234 -27.02 8.04 -7.08
C TRP A 234 -26.33 6.73 -7.49
N PRO A 235 -26.82 5.57 -7.04
CA PRO A 235 -26.23 4.25 -7.35
C PRO A 235 -26.08 3.97 -8.85
N PHE A 236 -26.92 4.57 -9.68
CA PHE A 236 -26.84 4.48 -11.13
C PHE A 236 -25.53 5.05 -11.68
N PHE A 237 -25.07 6.18 -11.16
CA PHE A 237 -23.80 6.78 -11.60
C PHE A 237 -22.58 6.00 -11.15
N LYS A 238 -22.63 5.36 -9.96
CA LYS A 238 -21.57 4.44 -9.54
C LYS A 238 -21.43 3.29 -10.54
N ARG A 239 -22.54 2.72 -11.03
CA ARG A 239 -22.50 1.66 -12.06
C ARG A 239 -21.94 2.15 -13.39
N ILE A 240 -22.26 3.39 -13.80
CA ILE A 240 -21.67 4.00 -14.99
C ILE A 240 -20.17 4.20 -14.78
N LEU A 241 -19.77 4.79 -13.67
CA LEU A 241 -18.37 5.02 -13.32
C LEU A 241 -17.59 3.70 -13.34
N ASP A 242 -18.11 2.67 -12.68
CA ASP A 242 -17.53 1.34 -12.67
C ASP A 242 -17.40 0.74 -14.06
N ARG A 243 -18.36 0.96 -14.96
CA ARG A 243 -18.28 0.48 -16.34
C ARG A 243 -17.17 1.12 -17.16
N TYR A 244 -16.88 2.40 -16.94
CA TYR A 244 -15.94 3.19 -17.76
C TYR A 244 -14.56 3.33 -17.14
N ILE A 245 -14.38 3.13 -15.84
CA ILE A 245 -13.07 3.05 -15.21
C ILE A 245 -12.37 1.80 -15.71
N VAL A 246 -11.15 1.96 -16.25
CA VAL A 246 -10.34 0.84 -16.77
C VAL A 246 -9.70 0.08 -15.62
N ASP A 247 -9.00 0.79 -14.75
CA ASP A 247 -8.30 0.23 -13.60
C ASP A 247 -9.23 0.21 -12.39
N LYS A 248 -9.67 -0.97 -12.00
CA LYS A 248 -10.73 -1.17 -11.01
C LYS A 248 -10.25 -1.14 -9.57
N TRP A 249 -9.06 -1.67 -9.35
CA TRP A 249 -8.47 -1.80 -8.03
C TRP A 249 -9.40 -2.47 -7.00
N HIS A 250 -9.92 -3.65 -7.34
CA HIS A 250 -10.83 -4.43 -6.48
C HIS A 250 -10.08 -5.01 -5.26
N SER A 251 -9.66 -4.15 -4.33
CA SER A 251 -8.88 -4.57 -3.15
C SER A 251 -9.68 -5.47 -2.22
N ALA A 252 -10.98 -5.23 -2.07
CA ALA A 252 -11.85 -6.06 -1.22
C ALA A 252 -11.92 -7.51 -1.73
N ASP A 253 -12.17 -7.70 -3.03
CA ASP A 253 -12.23 -9.04 -3.65
C ASP A 253 -10.88 -9.76 -3.54
N ARG A 254 -9.77 -9.02 -3.68
CA ARG A 254 -8.42 -9.57 -3.53
C ARG A 254 -8.14 -10.04 -2.12
N LEU A 255 -8.52 -9.25 -1.10
CA LEU A 255 -8.35 -9.67 0.28
C LEU A 255 -9.19 -10.93 0.60
N ALA A 256 -10.41 -11.01 0.10
CA ALA A 256 -11.23 -12.22 0.19
C ALA A 256 -10.53 -13.42 -0.45
N ASN A 257 -9.99 -13.25 -1.67
CA ASN A 257 -9.25 -14.31 -2.35
C ASN A 257 -7.96 -14.72 -1.62
N ILE A 258 -7.22 -13.78 -1.04
CA ILE A 258 -6.03 -14.08 -0.21
C ILE A 258 -6.43 -14.98 0.96
N VAL A 259 -7.47 -14.60 1.71
CA VAL A 259 -7.95 -15.40 2.85
C VAL A 259 -8.37 -16.80 2.41
N ARG A 260 -9.10 -16.91 1.30
CA ARG A 260 -9.58 -18.19 0.76
C ARG A 260 -8.46 -19.16 0.36
N HIS A 261 -7.33 -18.63 -0.13
CA HIS A 261 -6.23 -19.43 -0.68
C HIS A 261 -5.05 -19.61 0.27
N THR A 262 -4.97 -18.82 1.35
CA THR A 262 -3.95 -19.00 2.39
C THR A 262 -4.35 -20.14 3.33
N ARG A 263 -3.41 -21.03 3.64
CA ARG A 263 -3.70 -22.27 4.38
C ARG A 263 -3.07 -22.33 5.77
N ASN A 264 -1.85 -21.80 5.91
CA ASN A 264 -1.09 -21.98 7.15
C ASN A 264 -1.08 -20.68 7.96
N ARG A 265 -0.58 -19.60 7.37
CA ARG A 265 -0.33 -18.37 8.10
C ARG A 265 -0.78 -17.15 7.31
N LEU A 266 -1.59 -16.29 7.93
CA LEU A 266 -2.03 -15.03 7.35
C LEU A 266 -2.07 -13.92 8.41
N ARG A 267 -1.42 -12.81 8.12
CA ARG A 267 -1.48 -11.57 8.90
C ARG A 267 -1.91 -10.43 7.98
N ILE A 268 -3.11 -9.92 8.17
CA ILE A 268 -3.61 -8.72 7.48
C ILE A 268 -3.82 -7.64 8.53
N SER A 269 -3.18 -6.48 8.35
CA SER A 269 -3.39 -5.30 9.19
C SER A 269 -3.88 -4.13 8.33
N LEU A 270 -5.03 -3.58 8.70
CA LEU A 270 -5.63 -2.36 8.14
C LEU A 270 -5.41 -1.25 9.16
N VAL A 271 -4.73 -0.17 8.78
CA VAL A 271 -4.41 0.96 9.66
C VAL A 271 -4.89 2.26 9.05
N HIS A 272 -5.76 2.98 9.74
CA HIS A 272 -6.37 4.21 9.22
C HIS A 272 -6.44 5.32 10.26
N ALA A 273 -6.36 6.57 9.80
CA ALA A 273 -6.62 7.74 10.62
C ALA A 273 -8.07 8.21 10.42
N LYS A 274 -8.78 8.51 11.52
CA LYS A 274 -10.15 9.02 11.45
C LYS A 274 -10.26 10.36 10.74
N ASN A 275 -9.21 11.18 10.84
CA ASN A 275 -9.10 12.48 10.19
C ASN A 275 -8.50 12.44 8.80
N ASP A 276 -8.44 11.27 8.15
CA ASP A 276 -8.11 11.16 6.73
C ASP A 276 -9.18 11.87 5.90
N MET A 277 -8.75 12.87 5.12
CA MET A 277 -9.63 13.70 4.30
C MET A 277 -9.64 13.25 2.83
N ASP A 278 -8.73 12.36 2.44
CA ASP A 278 -8.63 11.86 1.08
C ASP A 278 -9.42 10.55 0.92
N ILE A 279 -9.19 9.57 1.81
CA ILE A 279 -9.90 8.29 1.81
C ILE A 279 -10.64 8.13 3.15
N PRO A 280 -11.98 7.99 3.13
CA PRO A 280 -12.73 7.76 4.36
C PRO A 280 -12.30 6.46 5.03
N TRP A 281 -12.02 6.49 6.34
CA TRP A 281 -11.65 5.31 7.13
C TRP A 281 -12.68 4.16 7.06
N THR A 282 -13.92 4.47 6.66
CA THR A 282 -14.99 3.48 6.46
C THR A 282 -14.70 2.52 5.30
N GLU A 283 -13.76 2.85 4.43
CA GLU A 283 -13.28 1.92 3.40
C GLU A 283 -12.62 0.68 4.02
N ASP A 284 -11.90 0.84 5.13
CA ASP A 284 -11.32 -0.28 5.86
C ASP A 284 -12.39 -1.24 6.44
N ASN A 285 -13.60 -0.75 6.76
CA ASN A 285 -14.68 -1.64 7.18
C ASN A 285 -15.09 -2.60 6.06
N LYS A 286 -15.10 -2.13 4.82
CA LYS A 286 -15.42 -2.97 3.65
C LYS A 286 -14.33 -4.00 3.40
N LEU A 287 -13.07 -3.59 3.53
CA LEU A 287 -11.92 -4.47 3.40
C LEU A 287 -11.89 -5.53 4.51
N PHE A 288 -12.12 -5.11 5.76
CA PHE A 288 -12.20 -6.02 6.89
C PHE A 288 -13.35 -7.02 6.71
N ARG A 289 -14.54 -6.54 6.28
CA ARG A 289 -15.68 -7.39 5.99
C ARG A 289 -15.39 -8.41 4.90
N ALA A 290 -14.74 -7.99 3.81
CA ALA A 290 -14.39 -8.89 2.72
C ALA A 290 -13.41 -9.98 3.17
N ALA A 291 -12.40 -9.62 3.94
CA ALA A 291 -11.41 -10.56 4.45
C ALA A 291 -11.99 -11.50 5.52
N ALA A 292 -12.65 -10.95 6.56
CA ALA A 292 -13.21 -11.75 7.64
C ALA A 292 -14.40 -12.61 7.18
N GLY A 293 -15.21 -12.10 6.25
CA GLY A 293 -16.38 -12.78 5.69
C GLY A 293 -16.08 -14.16 5.11
N GLU A 294 -14.88 -14.36 4.56
CA GLU A 294 -14.45 -15.67 4.04
C GLU A 294 -14.32 -16.75 5.14
N THR A 295 -14.25 -16.35 6.38
CA THR A 295 -14.05 -17.27 7.53
C THR A 295 -15.26 -17.42 8.42
N ILE A 296 -16.20 -16.46 8.39
CA ILE A 296 -17.38 -16.46 9.28
C ILE A 296 -18.69 -16.82 8.56
N GLY A 297 -18.64 -16.90 7.22
CA GLY A 297 -19.82 -17.17 6.40
C GLY A 297 -20.60 -15.89 6.05
N ILE A 298 -21.77 -16.09 5.43
CA ILE A 298 -22.62 -14.99 4.96
C ILE A 298 -23.43 -14.47 6.15
N LEU A 299 -23.19 -13.22 6.52
CA LEU A 299 -23.95 -12.44 7.48
C LEU A 299 -24.58 -11.24 6.77
N ASP A 300 -25.78 -10.83 7.19
CA ASP A 300 -26.30 -9.53 6.77
C ASP A 300 -25.53 -8.36 7.41
N ASP A 301 -25.91 -7.12 7.11
CA ASP A 301 -25.16 -5.96 7.57
C ASP A 301 -25.22 -5.80 9.09
N ASP A 302 -26.40 -5.97 9.69
CA ASP A 302 -26.61 -5.82 11.12
C ASP A 302 -25.96 -6.95 11.92
N GLU A 303 -26.04 -8.17 11.41
CA GLU A 303 -25.37 -9.35 11.99
C GLU A 303 -23.84 -9.19 11.96
N PHE A 304 -23.29 -8.71 10.83
CA PHE A 304 -21.86 -8.49 10.72
C PHE A 304 -21.37 -7.39 11.65
N ASP A 305 -22.09 -6.28 11.76
CA ASP A 305 -21.71 -5.17 12.64
C ASP A 305 -21.73 -5.61 14.10
N SER A 306 -22.77 -6.34 14.51
CA SER A 306 -22.87 -6.92 15.88
C SER A 306 -21.75 -7.91 16.18
N TRP A 307 -21.43 -8.78 15.20
CA TRP A 307 -20.32 -9.72 15.29
C TRP A 307 -19.00 -8.97 15.41
N LYS A 308 -18.74 -7.99 14.55
CA LYS A 308 -17.50 -7.21 14.55
C LYS A 308 -17.31 -6.46 15.87
N GLU A 309 -18.39 -5.89 16.43
CA GLU A 309 -18.35 -5.19 17.72
C GLU A 309 -17.84 -6.09 18.84
N SER A 310 -18.20 -7.38 18.85
CA SER A 310 -17.75 -8.35 19.85
C SER A 310 -16.24 -8.61 19.81
N TRP A 311 -15.57 -8.31 18.68
CA TRP A 311 -14.12 -8.44 18.49
C TRP A 311 -13.40 -7.07 18.53
N THR A 312 -14.13 -6.02 18.88
CA THR A 312 -13.62 -4.65 18.87
C THR A 312 -13.37 -4.14 20.27
N VAL A 313 -12.16 -3.64 20.50
CA VAL A 313 -11.79 -2.91 21.71
C VAL A 313 -11.76 -1.43 21.39
N GLN A 314 -12.65 -0.66 22.01
CA GLN A 314 -12.64 0.78 21.93
C GLN A 314 -11.48 1.34 22.75
N THR A 315 -10.49 1.96 22.10
CA THR A 315 -9.30 2.50 22.77
C THR A 315 -9.47 3.97 23.16
N SER A 316 -10.32 4.72 22.44
CA SER A 316 -10.80 6.07 22.80
C SER A 316 -12.10 6.36 22.07
N LYS A 317 -12.67 7.56 22.28
CA LYS A 317 -13.90 8.01 21.59
C LYS A 317 -13.83 7.87 20.06
N ASP A 318 -12.63 8.07 19.50
CA ASP A 318 -12.41 8.16 18.06
C ASP A 318 -11.35 7.13 17.57
N SER A 319 -11.13 6.07 18.35
CA SER A 319 -10.19 5.02 18.00
C SER A 319 -10.61 3.66 18.52
N PHE A 320 -10.38 2.63 17.72
CA PHE A 320 -10.67 1.25 18.08
C PHE A 320 -9.65 0.29 17.45
N VAL A 321 -9.64 -0.90 17.99
CA VAL A 321 -8.91 -2.04 17.44
C VAL A 321 -9.87 -3.22 17.36
N THR A 322 -10.08 -3.73 16.15
CA THR A 322 -10.77 -5.01 15.91
C THR A 322 -9.73 -6.07 15.57
N THR A 323 -9.73 -7.19 16.26
CA THR A 323 -8.81 -8.30 15.98
C THR A 323 -9.60 -9.59 15.82
N TRP A 324 -9.70 -10.09 14.61
CA TRP A 324 -10.29 -11.39 14.31
C TRP A 324 -9.19 -12.45 14.15
N LYS A 325 -9.29 -13.50 14.94
CA LYS A 325 -8.40 -14.66 14.85
C LYS A 325 -9.21 -15.88 14.44
N THR A 326 -8.76 -16.63 13.45
CA THR A 326 -9.41 -17.83 12.96
C THR A 326 -8.38 -18.85 12.48
N GLY A 327 -8.78 -20.14 12.47
CA GLY A 327 -7.84 -21.22 12.16
C GLY A 327 -6.67 -21.28 13.12
N GLU A 328 -5.56 -21.87 12.67
CA GLU A 328 -4.37 -22.03 13.51
C GLU A 328 -3.56 -20.74 13.58
N ASP A 329 -3.44 -20.01 12.45
CA ASP A 329 -2.57 -18.83 12.39
C ASP A 329 -3.04 -17.74 11.42
N THR A 330 -4.35 -17.47 11.35
CA THR A 330 -4.92 -16.37 10.58
C THR A 330 -5.38 -15.25 11.51
N ILE A 331 -4.81 -14.05 11.31
CA ILE A 331 -5.20 -12.83 12.04
C ILE A 331 -5.53 -11.73 11.05
N ILE A 332 -6.73 -11.19 11.15
CA ILE A 332 -7.18 -10.01 10.42
C ILE A 332 -7.43 -8.91 11.44
N ARG A 333 -6.72 -7.80 11.31
CA ARG A 333 -6.75 -6.71 12.27
C ARG A 333 -7.08 -5.39 11.60
N GLN A 334 -7.98 -4.63 12.20
CA GLN A 334 -8.31 -3.26 11.79
C GLN A 334 -8.05 -2.32 12.97
N GLU A 335 -7.30 -1.27 12.70
CA GLU A 335 -6.93 -0.26 13.69
C GLU A 335 -7.32 1.13 13.20
N LEU A 336 -8.16 1.84 13.94
CA LEU A 336 -8.51 3.24 13.70
C LEU A 336 -7.85 4.11 14.75
N PHE A 337 -7.16 5.16 14.29
CA PHE A 337 -6.54 6.17 15.14
C PHE A 337 -7.18 7.54 14.92
N PRO A 338 -7.26 8.41 15.95
CA PRO A 338 -7.97 9.67 15.83
C PRO A 338 -7.24 10.68 14.92
N PHE A 339 -5.91 10.56 14.80
CA PHE A 339 -5.03 11.49 14.09
C PHE A 339 -4.04 10.74 13.19
N GLY A 340 -3.44 11.49 12.25
CA GLY A 340 -2.43 11.00 11.31
C GLY A 340 -2.74 11.43 9.88
N GLY A 341 -3.99 11.83 9.59
CA GLY A 341 -4.40 12.21 8.25
C GLY A 341 -4.12 11.09 7.24
N HIS A 342 -4.07 11.46 5.96
CA HIS A 342 -3.84 10.50 4.89
C HIS A 342 -2.36 10.06 4.81
N ASN A 343 -1.43 10.97 5.02
CA ASN A 343 -0.01 10.73 4.76
C ASN A 343 0.83 10.51 6.03
N ASP A 344 0.62 11.32 7.06
CA ASP A 344 1.50 11.30 8.23
C ASP A 344 1.39 10.01 9.06
N ILE A 345 0.20 9.37 9.03
CA ILE A 345 -0.03 8.09 9.72
C ILE A 345 0.97 7.01 9.31
N LEU A 346 1.50 7.06 8.08
CA LEU A 346 2.47 6.08 7.57
C LEU A 346 3.76 6.05 8.42
N GLY A 347 4.19 7.20 8.97
CA GLY A 347 5.37 7.32 9.86
C GLY A 347 5.08 7.09 11.34
N PHE A 348 3.83 6.78 11.73
CA PHE A 348 3.45 6.67 13.14
C PHE A 348 3.67 5.26 13.69
N ALA A 349 3.91 5.16 15.00
CA ALA A 349 4.14 3.92 15.72
C ALA A 349 3.12 2.79 15.45
N PRO A 350 1.81 3.04 15.25
CA PRO A 350 0.87 2.00 14.86
C PRO A 350 1.27 1.17 13.65
N VAL A 351 1.82 1.81 12.61
CA VAL A 351 2.29 1.11 11.41
C VAL A 351 3.50 0.25 11.70
N SER A 352 4.48 0.79 12.46
CA SER A 352 5.63 0.01 12.91
C SER A 352 5.20 -1.20 13.75
N LEU A 353 4.23 -1.02 14.67
CA LEU A 353 3.70 -2.11 15.48
C LEU A 353 2.96 -3.17 14.62
N ALA A 354 2.21 -2.77 13.59
CA ALA A 354 1.56 -3.71 12.68
C ALA A 354 2.60 -4.57 11.93
N ILE A 355 3.70 -3.96 11.49
CA ILE A 355 4.82 -4.67 10.85
C ILE A 355 5.52 -5.61 11.84
N MET A 356 5.79 -5.16 13.06
CA MET A 356 6.42 -5.99 14.11
C MET A 356 5.57 -7.23 14.42
N ARG A 357 4.25 -7.06 14.55
CA ARG A 357 3.30 -8.19 14.74
C ARG A 357 3.29 -9.15 13.55
N SER A 358 3.50 -8.64 12.34
CA SER A 358 3.59 -9.46 11.14
C SER A 358 4.80 -10.40 11.15
N PHE A 359 5.90 -9.98 11.78
CA PHE A 359 7.11 -10.80 11.92
C PHE A 359 7.12 -11.72 13.15
N ASP A 360 6.03 -11.78 13.93
CA ASP A 360 5.94 -12.54 15.17
C ASP A 360 7.17 -12.34 16.07
N LEU A 361 7.34 -11.14 16.59
CA LEU A 361 8.26 -10.95 17.68
C LEU A 361 7.66 -11.71 18.88
N GLU A 362 8.21 -12.88 19.16
CA GLU A 362 7.86 -13.70 20.32
C GLU A 362 7.86 -12.83 21.58
N GLY A 363 6.75 -12.78 22.28
CA GLY A 363 6.59 -11.97 23.50
C GLY A 363 5.48 -10.93 23.47
N THR A 364 4.82 -10.70 22.33
CA THR A 364 3.58 -9.92 22.28
C THR A 364 2.37 -10.87 22.23
N ALA A 365 2.23 -11.70 23.25
CA ALA A 365 0.95 -12.34 23.53
C ALA A 365 -0.02 -11.20 23.88
N TYR A 366 -0.89 -10.87 22.96
CA TYR A 366 -2.11 -10.16 23.27
C TYR A 366 -3.13 -11.25 23.68
N ASP A 367 -3.12 -11.57 24.97
CA ASP A 367 -4.23 -12.27 25.61
C ASP A 367 -5.49 -11.41 25.59
#